data_febb0c58c7693efa98261a1e235cfa81
#
_entry.id   febb0c58c7693efa98261a1e235cfa81
#
_cell.length_a   1.000
_cell.length_b   1.000
_cell.length_c   1.000
_cell.angle_alpha   90.00
_cell.angle_beta   90.00
_cell.angle_gamma   90.00
#
_symmetry.space_group_name_H-M   'P 1'
#
loop_
_entity.id
_entity.type
_entity.pdbx_description
1 polymer ?
#
loop_
_entity_poly.entity_id
_entity_poly.type
_entity_poly.pdbx_seq_one_letter_code
_entity_poly.pdbx_strand_id
1 'polypeptide(L)'
;YYGESCPNPYLRVFPIKEVADIGKKHGIPLIIDNTAAPVICKPLEHGAAVVMHSLTKYIGGHGTSIGGIIVDGGNFDWVKDPKRQPLFNEPDPSYNGAVWGRDVPKLTGANVAFAIRSRVVLLRDLGAPLAPFNAWQIIQGLETVALRMKQHCANAEKVVKFLESQKKV
;
A
#
# COMPACT_ATOMS: atom_id res chain seq x y z
N TYR A 1 7.66 9.07 4.60
CA TYR A 1 8.54 8.39 3.63
C TYR A 1 7.69 7.55 2.68
N TYR A 2 8.10 7.49 1.42
CA TYR A 2 7.47 6.66 0.40
C TYR A 2 8.54 5.84 -0.32
N GLY A 3 8.26 4.57 -0.58
CA GLY A 3 9.16 3.68 -1.33
C GLY A 3 8.39 2.55 -2.01
N GLU A 4 9.04 1.89 -2.96
CA GLU A 4 8.54 0.68 -3.59
C GLU A 4 9.30 -0.54 -3.05
N SER A 5 8.61 -1.64 -2.74
CA SER A 5 9.26 -2.85 -2.22
C SER A 5 10.31 -3.44 -3.17
N CYS A 6 10.07 -3.31 -4.48
CA CYS A 6 10.96 -3.74 -5.55
C CYS A 6 10.81 -2.78 -6.75
N PRO A 7 11.50 -1.62 -6.74
CA PRO A 7 11.29 -0.56 -7.72
C PRO A 7 11.79 -0.93 -9.12
N ASN A 8 10.99 -0.61 -10.11
CA ASN A 8 11.35 -0.67 -11.52
C ASN A 8 12.20 0.56 -11.90
N PRO A 9 13.29 0.46 -12.72
CA PRO A 9 13.75 -0.75 -13.43
C PRO A 9 14.84 -1.53 -12.70
N TYR A 10 15.44 -1.00 -11.65
CA TYR A 10 16.65 -1.59 -11.04
C TYR A 10 16.36 -2.77 -10.12
N LEU A 11 15.12 -2.99 -9.71
CA LEU A 11 14.64 -4.11 -8.90
C LEU A 11 15.43 -4.32 -7.58
N ARG A 12 15.94 -3.25 -6.99
CA ARG A 12 16.65 -3.30 -5.71
C ARG A 12 15.64 -3.46 -4.58
N VAL A 13 15.82 -4.48 -3.78
CA VAL A 13 14.96 -4.70 -2.61
C VAL A 13 15.07 -3.52 -1.65
N PHE A 14 13.92 -2.91 -1.31
CA PHE A 14 13.88 -1.74 -0.43
C PHE A 14 14.04 -2.17 1.04
N PRO A 15 14.90 -1.50 1.82
CA PRO A 15 15.16 -1.82 3.22
C PRO A 15 14.01 -1.32 4.11
N ILE A 16 12.85 -2.00 4.06
CA ILE A 16 11.59 -1.56 4.68
C ILE A 16 11.77 -1.36 6.18
N LYS A 17 12.35 -2.35 6.86
CA LYS A 17 12.48 -2.32 8.32
C LYS A 17 13.36 -1.17 8.80
N GLU A 18 14.49 -0.99 8.16
CA GLU A 18 15.47 0.05 8.52
C GLU A 18 14.87 1.45 8.34
N VAL A 19 14.19 1.68 7.21
CA VAL A 19 13.54 2.97 6.93
C VAL A 19 12.33 3.19 7.83
N ALA A 20 11.55 2.15 8.13
CA ALA A 20 10.45 2.23 9.09
C ALA A 20 10.94 2.59 10.50
N ASP A 21 12.04 1.99 10.96
CA ASP A 21 12.63 2.27 12.26
C ASP A 21 13.15 3.72 12.35
N ILE A 22 13.74 4.25 11.28
CA ILE A 22 14.10 5.67 11.18
C ILE A 22 12.84 6.54 11.23
N GLY A 23 11.81 6.20 10.45
CA GLY A 23 10.55 6.94 10.43
C GLY A 23 9.91 7.02 11.81
N LYS A 24 9.86 5.91 12.55
CA LYS A 24 9.32 5.85 13.92
C LYS A 24 10.03 6.81 14.89
N LYS A 25 11.37 6.91 14.80
CA LYS A 25 12.16 7.84 15.64
C LYS A 25 11.76 9.30 15.40
N HIS A 26 11.41 9.64 14.16
CA HIS A 26 11.10 11.00 13.74
C HIS A 26 9.60 11.28 13.61
N GLY A 27 8.71 10.36 13.98
CA GLY A 27 7.26 10.51 13.83
C GLY A 27 6.82 10.64 12.37
N ILE A 28 7.50 9.94 11.45
CA ILE A 28 7.22 9.95 10.01
C ILE A 28 6.75 8.55 9.57
N PRO A 29 5.54 8.43 8.99
CA PRO A 29 5.06 7.14 8.50
C PRO A 29 5.85 6.68 7.28
N LEU A 30 6.04 5.36 7.14
CA LEU A 30 6.51 4.75 5.92
C LEU A 30 5.33 4.19 5.14
N ILE A 31 5.21 4.60 3.89
CA ILE A 31 4.23 4.10 2.92
C ILE A 31 4.98 3.29 1.87
N ILE A 32 4.55 2.06 1.63
CA ILE A 32 5.18 1.18 0.65
C ILE A 32 4.22 0.85 -0.49
N ASP A 33 4.65 1.12 -1.71
CA ASP A 33 4.06 0.52 -2.89
C ASP A 33 4.58 -0.91 -3.04
N ASN A 34 3.69 -1.88 -2.86
CA ASN A 34 4.01 -3.30 -2.95
C ASN A 34 3.45 -3.94 -4.24
N THR A 35 3.23 -3.14 -5.27
CA THR A 35 2.64 -3.59 -6.53
C THR A 35 3.44 -4.72 -7.19
N ALA A 36 4.78 -4.66 -7.12
CA ALA A 36 5.66 -5.64 -7.76
C ALA A 36 5.77 -6.97 -6.99
N ALA A 37 5.44 -6.99 -5.68
CA ALA A 37 5.66 -8.16 -4.84
C ALA A 37 4.43 -8.54 -3.97
N PRO A 38 3.20 -8.57 -4.53
CA PRO A 38 2.03 -8.99 -3.75
C PRO A 38 2.22 -10.43 -3.29
N VAL A 39 1.78 -10.74 -2.05
CA VAL A 39 1.93 -12.06 -1.40
C VAL A 39 3.37 -12.40 -0.98
N ILE A 40 4.38 -12.00 -1.80
CA ILE A 40 5.80 -12.32 -1.56
C ILE A 40 6.38 -11.46 -0.45
N CYS A 41 6.10 -10.15 -0.49
CA CYS A 41 6.51 -9.20 0.53
C CYS A 41 5.29 -8.73 1.31
N LYS A 42 5.43 -8.62 2.64
CA LYS A 42 4.40 -8.14 3.55
C LYS A 42 4.90 -6.92 4.32
N PRO A 43 4.89 -5.74 3.72
CA PRO A 43 5.53 -4.55 4.28
C PRO A 43 5.03 -4.14 5.67
N LEU A 44 3.76 -4.42 6.01
CA LEU A 44 3.20 -4.13 7.33
C LEU A 44 3.89 -4.92 8.45
N GLU A 45 4.30 -6.18 8.18
CA GLU A 45 5.05 -7.01 9.14
C GLU A 45 6.47 -6.47 9.39
N HIS A 46 6.97 -5.62 8.46
CA HIS A 46 8.28 -4.97 8.54
C HIS A 46 8.20 -3.51 8.99
N GLY A 47 7.03 -3.04 9.45
CA GLY A 47 6.88 -1.73 10.09
C GLY A 47 6.39 -0.61 9.18
N ALA A 48 6.03 -0.87 7.92
CA ALA A 48 5.31 0.09 7.11
C ALA A 48 3.99 0.48 7.79
N ALA A 49 3.62 1.76 7.71
CA ALA A 49 2.36 2.25 8.24
C ALA A 49 1.19 2.01 7.29
N VAL A 50 1.47 2.13 5.99
CA VAL A 50 0.48 1.98 4.93
C VAL A 50 1.12 1.21 3.78
N VAL A 51 0.36 0.33 3.17
CA VAL A 51 0.73 -0.36 1.94
C VAL A 51 -0.26 0.00 0.84
N MET A 52 0.25 0.25 -0.34
CA MET A 52 -0.56 0.40 -1.54
C MET A 52 -0.22 -0.64 -2.59
N HIS A 53 -1.18 -0.95 -3.43
CA HIS A 53 -0.99 -1.76 -4.63
C HIS A 53 -1.73 -1.15 -5.81
N SER A 54 -1.09 -1.11 -6.96
CA SER A 54 -1.80 -1.02 -8.22
C SER A 54 -2.49 -2.37 -8.50
N LEU A 55 -3.80 -2.40 -8.35
CA LEU A 55 -4.61 -3.58 -8.67
C LEU A 55 -4.62 -3.90 -10.17
N THR A 56 -4.24 -2.92 -10.99
CA THR A 56 -4.07 -3.04 -12.44
C THR A 56 -3.03 -4.11 -12.83
N LYS A 57 -2.03 -4.34 -11.95
CA LYS A 57 -0.86 -5.18 -12.24
C LYS A 57 -1.10 -6.63 -11.80
N TYR A 58 -0.21 -7.20 -10.99
CA TYR A 58 -0.25 -8.62 -10.61
C TYR A 58 -1.54 -9.04 -9.90
N ILE A 59 -2.16 -8.18 -9.09
CA ILE A 59 -3.39 -8.57 -8.37
C ILE A 59 -4.53 -8.81 -9.36
N GLY A 60 -4.83 -7.87 -10.25
CA GLY A 60 -5.82 -8.07 -11.31
C GLY A 60 -5.37 -9.10 -12.33
N GLY A 61 -4.11 -9.02 -12.75
CA GLY A 61 -3.39 -10.04 -13.52
C GLY A 61 -3.76 -10.16 -15.01
N HIS A 62 -4.72 -9.39 -15.51
CA HIS A 62 -5.26 -9.53 -16.86
C HIS A 62 -5.19 -8.25 -17.70
N GLY A 63 -4.86 -7.10 -17.10
CA GLY A 63 -4.84 -5.82 -17.80
C GLY A 63 -6.22 -5.32 -18.26
N THR A 64 -7.29 -5.88 -17.72
CA THR A 64 -8.68 -5.57 -18.12
C THR A 64 -9.26 -4.42 -17.35
N SER A 65 -8.73 -4.09 -16.17
CA SER A 65 -9.24 -3.03 -15.30
C SER A 65 -8.10 -2.28 -14.64
N ILE A 66 -8.30 -0.96 -14.50
CA ILE A 66 -7.41 -0.09 -13.74
C ILE A 66 -8.00 0.07 -12.33
N GLY A 67 -7.16 -0.07 -11.31
CA GLY A 67 -7.56 0.12 -9.94
C GLY A 67 -6.39 0.20 -8.98
N GLY A 68 -6.67 0.62 -7.76
CA GLY A 68 -5.71 0.71 -6.67
C GLY A 68 -6.34 0.36 -5.33
N ILE A 69 -5.52 -0.02 -4.38
CA ILE A 69 -5.94 -0.27 -3.00
C ILE A 69 -4.91 0.30 -2.04
N ILE A 70 -5.41 0.83 -0.92
CA ILE A 70 -4.62 1.27 0.22
C ILE A 70 -4.99 0.39 1.41
N VAL A 71 -3.98 -0.12 2.09
CA VAL A 71 -4.12 -0.92 3.31
C VAL A 71 -3.44 -0.16 4.45
N ASP A 72 -4.24 0.29 5.41
CA ASP A 72 -3.76 0.94 6.64
C ASP A 72 -3.37 -0.14 7.66
N GLY A 73 -2.14 -0.10 8.14
CA GLY A 73 -1.63 -1.06 9.11
C GLY A 73 -2.13 -0.86 10.53
N GLY A 74 -2.76 0.29 10.83
CA GLY A 74 -3.19 0.65 12.18
C GLY A 74 -2.06 0.82 13.20
N ASN A 75 -0.81 0.83 12.75
CA ASN A 75 0.40 0.76 13.59
C ASN A 75 1.15 2.10 13.71
N PHE A 76 0.64 3.18 13.10
CA PHE A 76 1.25 4.50 13.16
C PHE A 76 0.42 5.46 14.02
N ASP A 77 1.08 6.19 14.91
CA ASP A 77 0.44 7.18 15.77
C ASP A 77 0.29 8.52 15.04
N TRP A 78 -0.87 8.72 14.41
CA TRP A 78 -1.21 9.93 13.66
C TRP A 78 -1.36 11.20 14.51
N VAL A 79 -1.43 11.07 15.83
CA VAL A 79 -1.60 12.23 16.74
C VAL A 79 -0.32 12.61 17.46
N LYS A 80 0.75 11.85 17.32
CA LYS A 80 2.02 12.08 18.02
C LYS A 80 2.68 13.41 17.68
N ASP A 81 2.61 13.83 16.41
CA ASP A 81 3.18 15.11 15.96
C ASP A 81 2.12 15.91 15.16
N PRO A 82 1.29 16.70 15.85
CA PRO A 82 0.22 17.47 15.18
C PRO A 82 0.72 18.44 14.11
N LYS A 83 1.93 18.96 14.25
CA LYS A 83 2.50 19.91 13.27
C LYS A 83 2.86 19.21 11.96
N ARG A 84 3.31 17.96 12.02
CA ARG A 84 3.61 17.15 10.82
C ARG A 84 2.37 16.50 10.23
N GLN A 85 1.38 16.23 11.05
CA GLN A 85 0.16 15.52 10.68
C GLN A 85 -1.09 16.40 10.86
N PRO A 86 -1.13 17.64 10.31
CA PRO A 86 -2.24 18.56 10.53
C PRO A 86 -3.58 17.98 10.06
N LEU A 87 -3.59 17.25 8.96
CA LEU A 87 -4.79 16.62 8.40
C LEU A 87 -5.46 15.58 9.33
N PHE A 88 -4.77 15.11 10.35
CA PHE A 88 -5.29 14.16 11.34
C PHE A 88 -5.55 14.81 12.71
N ASN A 89 -5.07 16.04 12.91
CA ASN A 89 -5.07 16.69 14.21
C ASN A 89 -5.87 17.99 14.25
N GLU A 90 -6.13 18.61 13.11
CA GLU A 90 -6.98 19.79 13.01
C GLU A 90 -8.45 19.40 12.81
N PRO A 91 -9.41 20.20 13.37
CA PRO A 91 -10.83 19.98 13.12
C PRO A 91 -11.16 20.12 11.63
N ASP A 92 -11.84 19.13 11.05
CA ASP A 92 -12.28 19.15 9.67
C ASP A 92 -13.66 19.83 9.57
N PRO A 93 -13.78 21.03 8.98
CA PRO A 93 -15.04 21.75 8.92
C PRO A 93 -16.08 21.05 8.03
N SER A 94 -15.64 20.24 7.05
CA SER A 94 -16.54 19.48 6.18
C SER A 94 -17.20 18.29 6.89
N TYR A 95 -16.68 17.91 8.06
CA TYR A 95 -17.15 16.81 8.89
C TYR A 95 -17.46 17.24 10.32
N ASN A 96 -18.14 18.38 10.49
CA ASN A 96 -18.58 18.92 11.76
C ASN A 96 -17.46 19.09 12.81
N GLY A 97 -16.25 19.43 12.37
CA GLY A 97 -15.10 19.61 13.24
C GLY A 97 -14.46 18.31 13.72
N ALA A 98 -14.68 17.18 13.04
CA ALA A 98 -14.03 15.92 13.36
C ALA A 98 -12.50 16.04 13.31
N VAL A 99 -11.83 15.49 14.31
CA VAL A 99 -10.36 15.33 14.36
C VAL A 99 -10.05 13.87 14.08
N TRP A 100 -9.68 13.56 12.83
CA TRP A 100 -9.60 12.20 12.31
C TRP A 100 -8.74 11.26 13.15
N GLY A 101 -7.54 11.71 13.55
CA GLY A 101 -6.62 10.89 14.35
C GLY A 101 -7.13 10.57 15.76
N ARG A 102 -8.00 11.42 16.32
CA ARG A 102 -8.61 11.25 17.63
C ARG A 102 -9.95 10.51 17.57
N ASP A 103 -10.81 10.92 16.65
CA ASP A 103 -12.22 10.53 16.67
C ASP A 103 -12.46 9.17 15.97
N VAL A 104 -11.69 8.83 14.93
CA VAL A 104 -11.79 7.52 14.27
C VAL A 104 -11.44 6.38 15.22
N PRO A 105 -10.30 6.38 15.94
CA PRO A 105 -10.01 5.32 16.90
C PRO A 105 -11.06 5.17 18.00
N LYS A 106 -11.63 6.28 18.47
CA LYS A 106 -12.71 6.25 19.47
C LYS A 106 -14.00 5.59 18.96
N LEU A 107 -14.33 5.86 17.67
CA LEU A 107 -15.55 5.35 17.06
C LEU A 107 -15.43 3.89 16.64
N THR A 108 -14.28 3.51 16.10
CA THR A 108 -14.08 2.19 15.47
C THR A 108 -13.39 1.18 16.38
N GLY A 109 -12.77 1.63 17.46
CA GLY A 109 -11.89 0.79 18.28
C GLY A 109 -10.55 0.43 17.64
N ALA A 110 -10.23 1.00 16.46
CA ALA A 110 -9.02 0.70 15.69
C ALA A 110 -8.37 1.98 15.16
N ASN A 111 -7.04 1.99 15.10
CA ASN A 111 -6.28 3.13 14.58
C ASN A 111 -6.20 3.09 13.05
N VAL A 112 -7.34 3.30 12.39
CA VAL A 112 -7.50 3.27 10.92
C VAL A 112 -7.87 4.65 10.35
N ALA A 113 -7.38 5.70 10.99
CA ALA A 113 -7.69 7.08 10.62
C ALA A 113 -7.28 7.41 9.17
N PHE A 114 -6.14 6.88 8.71
CA PHE A 114 -5.67 7.13 7.34
C PHE A 114 -6.63 6.54 6.31
N ALA A 115 -7.03 5.28 6.46
CA ALA A 115 -7.95 4.61 5.55
C ALA A 115 -9.33 5.29 5.55
N ILE A 116 -9.87 5.60 6.72
CA ILE A 116 -11.19 6.25 6.85
C ILE A 116 -11.17 7.65 6.23
N ARG A 117 -10.17 8.48 6.56
CA ARG A 117 -10.06 9.82 5.97
C ARG A 117 -9.89 9.76 4.44
N SER A 118 -9.04 8.86 3.94
CA SER A 118 -8.87 8.66 2.50
C SER A 118 -10.18 8.27 1.82
N ARG A 119 -10.98 7.42 2.45
CA ARG A 119 -12.27 6.97 1.94
C ARG A 119 -13.34 8.08 1.93
N VAL A 120 -13.43 8.88 2.99
CA VAL A 120 -14.51 9.86 3.10
C VAL A 120 -14.17 11.21 2.49
N VAL A 121 -12.94 11.69 2.65
CA VAL A 121 -12.52 13.00 2.13
C VAL A 121 -12.04 12.92 0.68
N LEU A 122 -11.28 11.90 0.30
CA LEU A 122 -10.76 11.80 -1.06
C LEU A 122 -11.69 11.01 -1.97
N LEU A 123 -11.97 9.74 -1.67
CA LEU A 123 -12.77 8.89 -2.55
C LEU A 123 -14.20 9.39 -2.66
N ARG A 124 -14.88 9.68 -1.54
CA ARG A 124 -16.28 10.10 -1.52
C ARG A 124 -16.45 11.53 -2.08
N ASP A 125 -15.70 12.50 -1.56
CA ASP A 125 -15.93 13.90 -1.88
C ASP A 125 -15.42 14.27 -3.28
N LEU A 126 -14.31 13.65 -3.74
CA LEU A 126 -13.85 13.79 -5.12
C LEU A 126 -14.63 12.92 -6.10
N GLY A 127 -15.37 11.92 -5.61
CA GLY A 127 -16.23 11.09 -6.44
C GLY A 127 -15.48 10.17 -7.40
N ALA A 128 -14.27 9.70 -7.03
CA ALA A 128 -13.43 8.81 -7.86
C ALA A 128 -13.41 7.36 -7.33
N PRO A 129 -14.55 6.72 -6.97
CA PRO A 129 -14.59 5.33 -6.56
C PRO A 129 -14.37 4.40 -7.74
N LEU A 130 -13.78 3.23 -7.47
CA LEU A 130 -13.67 2.16 -8.46
C LEU A 130 -15.07 1.67 -8.86
N ALA A 131 -15.35 1.58 -10.17
CA ALA A 131 -16.61 1.05 -10.65
C ALA A 131 -16.82 -0.40 -10.18
N PRO A 132 -18.03 -0.79 -9.75
CA PRO A 132 -18.29 -2.15 -9.24
C PRO A 132 -17.92 -3.26 -10.21
N PHE A 133 -18.12 -3.08 -11.51
CA PHE A 133 -17.72 -4.06 -12.51
C PHE A 133 -16.21 -4.25 -12.58
N ASN A 134 -15.44 -3.15 -12.51
CA ASN A 134 -13.97 -3.22 -12.47
C ASN A 134 -13.48 -3.89 -11.17
N ALA A 135 -14.12 -3.59 -10.04
CA ALA A 135 -13.83 -4.24 -8.77
C ALA A 135 -14.07 -5.76 -8.86
N TRP A 136 -15.18 -6.19 -9.47
CA TRP A 136 -15.48 -7.59 -9.68
C TRP A 136 -14.40 -8.29 -10.55
N GLN A 137 -13.99 -7.69 -11.66
CA GLN A 137 -12.92 -8.24 -12.51
C GLN A 137 -11.60 -8.38 -11.74
N ILE A 138 -11.25 -7.39 -10.93
CA ILE A 138 -10.02 -7.43 -10.11
C ILE A 138 -10.10 -8.53 -9.05
N ILE A 139 -11.27 -8.74 -8.43
CA ILE A 139 -11.50 -9.81 -7.44
C ILE A 139 -11.28 -11.19 -8.09
N GLN A 140 -11.71 -11.41 -9.34
CA GLN A 140 -11.42 -12.63 -10.06
C GLN A 140 -9.91 -12.90 -10.19
N GLY A 141 -9.13 -11.84 -10.47
CA GLY A 141 -7.67 -11.94 -10.52
C GLY A 141 -7.04 -12.21 -9.14
N LEU A 142 -7.60 -11.61 -8.10
CA LEU A 142 -7.13 -11.78 -6.72
C LEU A 142 -7.20 -13.24 -6.25
N GLU A 143 -8.22 -13.99 -6.65
CA GLU A 143 -8.39 -15.41 -6.27
C GLU A 143 -7.19 -16.28 -6.63
N THR A 144 -6.50 -15.96 -7.72
CA THR A 144 -5.36 -16.75 -8.21
C THR A 144 -4.00 -16.08 -8.00
N VAL A 145 -3.93 -14.90 -7.38
CA VAL A 145 -2.69 -14.13 -7.29
C VAL A 145 -1.56 -14.92 -6.63
N ALA A 146 -1.83 -15.66 -5.56
CA ALA A 146 -0.80 -16.43 -4.85
C ALA A 146 -0.20 -17.53 -5.76
N LEU A 147 -1.03 -18.24 -6.51
CA LEU A 147 -0.58 -19.26 -7.46
C LEU A 147 0.25 -18.64 -8.59
N ARG A 148 -0.22 -17.52 -9.15
CA ARG A 148 0.48 -16.82 -10.23
C ARG A 148 1.83 -16.27 -9.77
N MET A 149 1.89 -15.64 -8.59
CA MET A 149 3.13 -15.10 -8.06
C MET A 149 4.18 -16.21 -7.82
N LYS A 150 3.77 -17.36 -7.26
CA LYS A 150 4.65 -18.53 -7.14
C LYS A 150 5.22 -18.95 -8.48
N GLN A 151 4.39 -19.03 -9.52
CA GLN A 151 4.83 -19.42 -10.86
C GLN A 151 5.71 -18.36 -11.51
N HIS A 152 5.39 -17.06 -11.33
CA HIS A 152 6.23 -15.97 -11.82
C HIS A 152 7.65 -16.03 -11.23
N CYS A 153 7.78 -16.24 -9.93
CA CYS A 153 9.09 -16.36 -9.27
C CYS A 153 9.88 -17.55 -9.81
N ALA A 154 9.23 -18.72 -9.91
CA ALA A 154 9.87 -19.93 -10.45
C ALA A 154 10.33 -19.76 -11.90
N ASN A 155 9.55 -19.05 -12.72
CA ASN A 155 9.93 -18.75 -14.09
C ASN A 155 11.07 -17.73 -14.17
N ALA A 156 11.00 -16.66 -13.35
CA ALA A 156 12.05 -15.65 -13.30
C ALA A 156 13.41 -16.27 -12.91
N GLU A 157 13.43 -17.15 -11.91
CA GLU A 157 14.65 -17.87 -11.50
C GLU A 157 15.27 -18.69 -12.67
N LYS A 158 14.44 -19.39 -13.44
CA LYS A 158 14.92 -20.15 -14.61
C LYS A 158 15.49 -19.23 -15.67
N VAL A 159 14.82 -18.09 -15.94
CA VAL A 159 15.28 -17.11 -16.92
C VAL A 159 16.61 -16.49 -16.49
N VAL A 160 16.75 -16.13 -15.22
CA VAL A 160 18.02 -15.60 -14.67
C VAL A 160 19.15 -16.60 -14.87
N LYS A 161 18.97 -17.84 -14.44
CA LYS A 161 19.98 -18.91 -14.63
C LYS A 161 20.36 -19.12 -16.10
N PHE A 162 19.39 -19.04 -17.00
CA PHE A 162 19.65 -19.11 -18.43
C PHE A 162 20.49 -17.91 -18.91
N LEU A 163 20.10 -16.69 -18.53
CA LEU A 163 20.81 -15.48 -18.94
C LEU A 163 22.25 -15.44 -18.40
N GLU A 164 22.47 -15.79 -17.14
CA GLU A 164 23.80 -15.87 -16.51
C GLU A 164 24.73 -16.86 -17.22
N SER A 165 24.17 -17.86 -17.90
CA SER A 165 24.95 -18.83 -18.68
C SER A 165 25.36 -18.32 -20.07
N GLN A 166 24.84 -17.15 -20.50
CA GLN A 166 25.12 -16.60 -21.83
C GLN A 166 26.36 -15.71 -21.82
N LYS A 167 27.25 -15.89 -22.81
CA LYS A 167 28.52 -15.13 -22.94
C LYS A 167 28.33 -13.62 -23.18
N LYS A 168 27.14 -13.19 -23.59
CA LYS A 168 26.86 -11.79 -23.97
C LYS A 168 26.06 -11.02 -22.92
N VAL A 169 25.77 -11.60 -21.76
CA VAL A 169 25.06 -10.99 -20.64
C VAL A 169 26.02 -10.74 -19.49
#